data_86dc4376b84e039450d0eeb5a618ee16
#
_entry.id   86dc4376b84e039450d0eeb5a618ee16
#
_cell.length_a   1.000
_cell.length_b   1.000
_cell.length_c   1.000
_cell.angle_alpha   90.00
_cell.angle_beta   90.00
_cell.angle_gamma   90.00
#
_symmetry.space_group_name_H-M   'P 1'
#
loop_
_entity.id
_entity.type
_entity.pdbx_description
1 polymer ?
#
loop_
_entity_poly.entity_id
_entity_poly.type
_entity_poly.pdbx_seq_one_letter_code
_entity_poly.pdbx_strand_id
1 'polypeptide(L)'
;FFPLVSPSAGNVAQLKEALLDHIDIAPENVYAPDGCMPKDAIIDFCRMYEENIQKAGGLDYILLGVGHASNIMFNGVGATLSSRTRLVLLEGTARKEASRTFPSLDNVPAGVITMGIATMMKARNVILMAWGEDKAKIIAKTVEGKVSDAVPSSYLQNHTNAKVVVDLSAAYDLTRISHPWLVTNCEWDNKLIRRAIVWLCQLTGKPILKLTNKDYSENGLGELLALYGSAYNVNIRVFNDIQHTITGWPGGKPNADDSNRPERATPYPKKVIIFSPHPDDDVIS
;
A
#
# COMPACT_ATOMS: atom_id res chain seq x y z
N PHE A 1 9.48 -21.34 3.55
CA PHE A 1 9.27 -22.71 3.08
C PHE A 1 8.47 -23.44 4.14
N PHE A 2 7.36 -24.02 3.74
CA PHE A 2 6.47 -24.75 4.62
C PHE A 2 6.91 -26.21 4.73
N PRO A 3 6.89 -26.83 5.92
CA PRO A 3 7.00 -28.27 6.03
C PRO A 3 5.81 -28.89 5.30
N LEU A 4 6.09 -29.76 4.33
CA LEU A 4 5.10 -30.20 3.36
C LEU A 4 4.34 -31.42 3.82
N VAL A 5 3.02 -31.32 3.76
CA VAL A 5 2.13 -32.52 3.70
C VAL A 5 2.09 -33.04 2.24
N SER A 6 2.48 -32.21 1.25
CA SER A 6 2.60 -32.59 -0.16
C SER A 6 3.71 -31.79 -0.84
N PRO A 7 4.64 -32.46 -1.56
CA PRO A 7 5.70 -31.79 -2.32
C PRO A 7 5.18 -30.82 -3.39
N SER A 8 3.98 -31.04 -3.92
CA SER A 8 3.38 -30.24 -4.99
C SER A 8 2.80 -28.88 -4.54
N ALA A 9 2.61 -28.67 -3.23
CA ALA A 9 2.01 -27.43 -2.69
C ALA A 9 3.04 -26.45 -2.11
N GLY A 10 4.34 -26.78 -2.15
CA GLY A 10 5.39 -25.95 -1.55
C GLY A 10 5.87 -24.84 -2.47
N ASN A 11 6.42 -23.79 -1.84
CA ASN A 11 7.02 -22.65 -2.57
C ASN A 11 8.10 -23.07 -3.57
N VAL A 12 8.83 -24.18 -3.31
CA VAL A 12 9.84 -24.70 -4.24
C VAL A 12 9.21 -25.24 -5.51
N ALA A 13 8.07 -25.97 -5.40
CA ALA A 13 7.36 -26.47 -6.56
C ALA A 13 6.82 -25.33 -7.41
N GLN A 14 6.23 -24.29 -6.77
CA GLN A 14 5.78 -23.09 -7.47
C GLN A 14 6.93 -22.33 -8.15
N LEU A 15 8.07 -22.20 -7.47
CA LEU A 15 9.26 -21.56 -8.04
C LEU A 15 9.79 -22.37 -9.23
N LYS A 16 9.77 -23.70 -9.13
CA LYS A 16 10.18 -24.58 -10.22
C LYS A 16 9.30 -24.40 -11.43
N GLU A 17 7.99 -24.49 -11.26
CA GLU A 17 7.01 -24.31 -12.35
C GLU A 17 7.06 -22.91 -12.96
N ALA A 18 7.17 -21.86 -12.14
CA ALA A 18 7.10 -20.47 -12.60
C ALA A 18 8.43 -19.94 -13.19
N LEU A 19 9.56 -20.51 -12.81
CA LEU A 19 10.87 -19.97 -13.20
C LEU A 19 11.90 -21.04 -13.56
N LEU A 20 12.18 -22.01 -12.66
CA LEU A 20 13.37 -22.85 -12.81
C LEU A 20 13.28 -23.79 -14.02
N ASP A 21 12.08 -24.25 -14.40
CA ASP A 21 11.86 -25.08 -15.57
C ASP A 21 11.99 -24.30 -16.89
N HIS A 22 12.10 -22.97 -16.84
CA HIS A 22 12.20 -22.08 -18.00
C HIS A 22 13.58 -21.45 -18.19
N ILE A 23 14.54 -21.77 -17.33
CA ILE A 23 15.90 -21.25 -17.38
C ILE A 23 16.91 -22.40 -17.31
N ASP A 24 18.15 -22.15 -17.73
CA ASP A 24 19.25 -23.13 -17.81
C ASP A 24 20.07 -23.24 -16.52
N ILE A 25 19.46 -22.98 -15.35
CA ILE A 25 20.13 -23.10 -14.06
C ILE A 25 20.39 -24.56 -13.71
N ALA A 26 21.62 -24.88 -13.38
CA ALA A 26 21.97 -26.22 -12.91
C ALA A 26 21.33 -26.50 -11.52
N PRO A 27 20.73 -27.69 -11.28
CA PRO A 27 20.01 -27.99 -10.03
C PRO A 27 20.84 -27.79 -8.76
N GLU A 28 22.14 -28.04 -8.81
CA GLU A 28 23.09 -27.85 -7.72
C GLU A 28 23.26 -26.38 -7.31
N ASN A 29 22.85 -25.45 -8.15
CA ASN A 29 22.87 -24.00 -7.88
C ASN A 29 21.54 -23.50 -7.28
N VAL A 30 20.56 -24.38 -7.05
CA VAL A 30 19.29 -24.03 -6.44
C VAL A 30 19.30 -24.40 -4.95
N TYR A 31 19.35 -23.40 -4.09
CA TYR A 31 19.37 -23.57 -2.64
C TYR A 31 18.03 -23.22 -2.03
N ALA A 32 17.31 -24.19 -1.55
CA ALA A 32 16.02 -24.01 -0.89
C ALA A 32 15.93 -24.85 0.40
N PRO A 33 15.29 -24.35 1.46
CA PRO A 33 15.02 -25.14 2.65
C PRO A 33 14.13 -26.33 2.32
N ASP A 34 14.48 -27.53 2.83
CA ASP A 34 13.61 -28.69 2.81
C ASP A 34 12.52 -28.55 3.88
N GLY A 35 11.27 -28.46 3.45
CA GLY A 35 10.13 -28.37 4.35
C GLY A 35 9.83 -29.66 5.14
N CYS A 36 10.41 -30.79 4.74
CA CYS A 36 10.24 -32.08 5.42
C CYS A 36 11.34 -32.38 6.45
N MET A 37 12.23 -31.42 6.69
CA MET A 37 13.36 -31.56 7.60
C MET A 37 12.92 -31.87 9.05
N PRO A 38 13.61 -32.76 9.78
CA PRO A 38 13.41 -32.99 11.21
C PRO A 38 13.58 -31.69 12.01
N LYS A 39 12.76 -31.51 13.06
CA LYS A 39 12.77 -30.27 13.86
C LYS A 39 14.12 -29.97 14.53
N ASP A 40 14.84 -30.98 14.95
CA ASP A 40 16.17 -30.92 15.56
C ASP A 40 17.27 -30.47 14.57
N ALA A 41 17.09 -30.72 13.28
CA ALA A 41 18.01 -30.30 12.22
C ALA A 41 17.80 -28.85 11.76
N ILE A 42 16.67 -28.21 12.08
CA ILE A 42 16.32 -26.88 11.54
C ILE A 42 17.34 -25.80 11.93
N ILE A 43 17.83 -25.79 13.16
CA ILE A 43 18.73 -24.78 13.66
C ILE A 43 20.07 -24.86 12.90
N ASP A 44 20.62 -26.06 12.76
CA ASP A 44 21.87 -26.29 12.04
C ASP A 44 21.73 -25.99 10.56
N PHE A 45 20.59 -26.35 9.96
CA PHE A 45 20.29 -26.00 8.60
C PHE A 45 20.26 -24.47 8.40
N CYS A 46 19.55 -23.71 9.25
CA CYS A 46 19.47 -22.26 9.15
C CYS A 46 20.87 -21.61 9.23
N ARG A 47 21.74 -22.14 10.12
CA ARG A 47 23.13 -21.69 10.22
C ARG A 47 23.91 -21.97 8.94
N MET A 48 23.85 -23.22 8.44
CA MET A 48 24.52 -23.58 7.18
C MET A 48 24.02 -22.77 5.98
N TYR A 49 22.73 -22.48 5.93
CA TYR A 49 22.13 -21.68 4.87
C TYR A 49 22.72 -20.26 4.84
N GLU A 50 22.84 -19.62 6.01
CA GLU A 50 23.50 -18.30 6.14
C GLU A 50 25.00 -18.35 5.75
N GLU A 51 25.72 -19.42 6.16
CA GLU A 51 27.11 -19.62 5.79
C GLU A 51 27.28 -19.83 4.27
N ASN A 52 26.37 -20.56 3.64
CA ASN A 52 26.40 -20.78 2.20
C ASN A 52 26.16 -19.48 1.42
N ILE A 53 25.24 -18.62 1.88
CA ILE A 53 25.06 -17.29 1.31
C ILE A 53 26.37 -16.48 1.40
N GLN A 54 27.05 -16.53 2.55
CA GLN A 54 28.32 -15.81 2.74
C GLN A 54 29.43 -16.37 1.85
N LYS A 55 29.54 -17.71 1.74
CA LYS A 55 30.54 -18.38 0.88
C LYS A 55 30.31 -18.08 -0.59
N ALA A 56 29.05 -17.91 -1.01
CA ALA A 56 28.69 -17.50 -2.35
C ALA A 56 28.95 -16.00 -2.65
N GLY A 57 29.46 -15.24 -1.67
CA GLY A 57 29.72 -13.81 -1.83
C GLY A 57 28.54 -12.90 -1.47
N GLY A 58 27.50 -13.43 -0.80
CA GLY A 58 26.29 -12.71 -0.39
C GLY A 58 25.18 -12.78 -1.42
N LEU A 59 24.17 -11.90 -1.25
CA LEU A 59 23.02 -11.78 -2.14
C LEU A 59 23.17 -10.57 -3.06
N ASP A 60 23.10 -10.78 -4.37
CA ASP A 60 23.10 -9.69 -5.34
C ASP A 60 21.72 -9.03 -5.43
N TYR A 61 20.67 -9.84 -5.47
CA TYR A 61 19.28 -9.40 -5.56
C TYR A 61 18.41 -10.19 -4.59
N ILE A 62 17.44 -9.50 -4.02
CA ILE A 62 16.34 -10.12 -3.29
C ILE A 62 15.01 -9.52 -3.75
N LEU A 63 14.07 -10.37 -4.12
CA LEU A 63 12.71 -9.98 -4.47
C LEU A 63 11.79 -10.26 -3.28
N LEU A 64 11.04 -9.26 -2.87
CA LEU A 64 10.17 -9.29 -1.69
C LEU A 64 8.73 -8.96 -2.07
N GLY A 65 7.79 -9.68 -1.47
CA GLY A 65 6.42 -9.23 -1.33
C GLY A 65 6.16 -8.71 0.08
N VAL A 66 5.08 -7.96 0.27
CA VAL A 66 4.64 -7.48 1.58
C VAL A 66 3.24 -8.03 1.92
N GLY A 67 3.13 -8.62 3.11
CA GLY A 67 1.84 -9.06 3.66
C GLY A 67 1.05 -7.92 4.31
N HIS A 68 -0.25 -8.11 4.52
CA HIS A 68 -1.14 -7.09 5.09
C HIS A 68 -0.74 -6.64 6.52
N ALA A 69 -0.06 -7.51 7.27
CA ALA A 69 0.47 -7.21 8.60
C ALA A 69 1.88 -6.61 8.59
N SER A 70 2.32 -5.98 7.49
CA SER A 70 3.67 -5.41 7.32
C SER A 70 4.80 -6.42 7.31
N ASN A 71 4.49 -7.71 7.25
CA ASN A 71 5.47 -8.76 7.20
C ASN A 71 6.13 -8.84 5.82
N ILE A 72 7.44 -9.02 5.82
CA ILE A 72 8.23 -9.36 4.62
C ILE A 72 8.86 -10.73 4.82
N MET A 73 8.64 -11.63 3.85
CA MET A 73 9.08 -13.03 3.95
C MET A 73 8.73 -13.66 5.32
N PHE A 74 7.51 -13.48 5.80
CA PHE A 74 7.04 -13.94 7.12
C PHE A 74 7.74 -13.33 8.34
N ASN A 75 8.60 -12.33 8.17
CA ASN A 75 9.10 -11.54 9.28
C ASN A 75 8.03 -10.53 9.69
N GLY A 76 7.25 -10.88 10.70
CA GLY A 76 6.19 -10.06 11.28
C GLY A 76 6.66 -9.14 12.40
N VAL A 77 5.70 -8.59 13.14
CA VAL A 77 5.95 -7.72 14.30
C VAL A 77 6.93 -8.39 15.28
N GLY A 78 7.92 -7.62 15.73
CA GLY A 78 8.99 -8.11 16.61
C GLY A 78 10.19 -8.72 15.89
N ALA A 79 10.17 -8.85 14.55
CA ALA A 79 11.37 -9.13 13.79
C ALA A 79 12.27 -7.88 13.76
N THR A 80 13.54 -8.05 14.12
CA THR A 80 14.51 -6.95 14.26
C THR A 80 15.58 -7.00 13.19
N LEU A 81 16.39 -5.94 13.10
CA LEU A 81 17.57 -5.88 12.22
C LEU A 81 18.62 -6.96 12.53
N SER A 82 18.56 -7.63 13.68
CA SER A 82 19.44 -8.76 14.03
C SER A 82 18.84 -10.13 13.68
N SER A 83 17.58 -10.20 13.27
CA SER A 83 16.90 -11.46 12.93
C SER A 83 17.57 -12.12 11.73
N ARG A 84 18.05 -13.34 11.91
CA ARG A 84 18.65 -14.19 10.86
C ARG A 84 17.66 -15.24 10.38
N THR A 85 18.09 -16.10 9.47
CA THR A 85 17.29 -17.23 8.99
C THR A 85 16.89 -18.12 10.15
N ARG A 86 15.58 -18.42 10.25
CA ARG A 86 15.02 -19.17 11.39
C ARG A 86 13.66 -19.76 11.06
N LEU A 87 13.23 -20.67 11.91
CA LEU A 87 11.82 -21.11 11.94
C LEU A 87 10.96 -19.99 12.57
N VAL A 88 9.88 -19.64 11.91
CA VAL A 88 8.85 -18.71 12.40
C VAL A 88 7.53 -19.45 12.47
N LEU A 89 6.82 -19.32 13.58
CA LEU A 89 5.45 -19.85 13.69
C LEU A 89 4.48 -18.93 12.95
N LEU A 90 3.57 -19.53 12.22
CA LEU A 90 2.53 -18.82 11.50
C LEU A 90 1.29 -18.71 12.38
N GLU A 91 0.91 -17.49 12.73
CA GLU A 91 -0.26 -17.21 13.54
C GLU A 91 -1.25 -16.29 12.81
N GLY A 92 -2.53 -16.41 13.16
CA GLY A 92 -3.59 -15.49 12.78
C GLY A 92 -3.63 -15.15 11.29
N THR A 93 -3.38 -13.89 10.96
CA THR A 93 -3.44 -13.34 9.59
C THR A 93 -2.46 -13.99 8.63
N ALA A 94 -1.24 -14.30 9.07
CA ALA A 94 -0.23 -14.93 8.22
C ALA A 94 -0.64 -16.35 7.80
N ARG A 95 -1.27 -17.10 8.71
CA ARG A 95 -1.85 -18.43 8.39
C ARG A 95 -3.00 -18.30 7.40
N LYS A 96 -3.87 -17.33 7.61
CA LYS A 96 -5.01 -17.06 6.74
C LYS A 96 -4.58 -16.62 5.34
N GLU A 97 -3.53 -15.79 5.23
CA GLU A 97 -2.95 -15.41 3.94
C GLU A 97 -2.34 -16.65 3.24
N ALA A 98 -1.56 -17.44 3.95
CA ALA A 98 -0.96 -18.66 3.42
C ALA A 98 -2.03 -19.69 2.96
N SER A 99 -3.20 -19.75 3.60
CA SER A 99 -4.25 -20.70 3.25
C SER A 99 -4.80 -20.55 1.82
N ARG A 100 -4.54 -19.42 1.16
CA ARG A 100 -4.93 -19.22 -0.24
C ARG A 100 -4.23 -20.17 -1.22
N THR A 101 -3.10 -20.73 -0.82
CA THR A 101 -2.31 -21.68 -1.62
C THR A 101 -2.44 -23.12 -1.15
N PHE A 102 -3.26 -23.37 -0.13
CA PHE A 102 -3.50 -24.70 0.43
C PHE A 102 -4.98 -25.08 0.31
N PRO A 103 -5.32 -26.37 0.26
CA PRO A 103 -6.72 -26.83 0.17
C PRO A 103 -7.62 -26.35 1.32
N SER A 104 -7.07 -26.18 2.51
CA SER A 104 -7.78 -25.66 3.69
C SER A 104 -6.80 -25.02 4.68
N LEU A 105 -7.33 -24.29 5.67
CA LEU A 105 -6.54 -23.69 6.75
C LEU A 105 -5.80 -24.76 7.59
N ASP A 106 -6.39 -25.94 7.75
CA ASP A 106 -5.79 -27.05 8.52
C ASP A 106 -4.57 -27.65 7.81
N ASN A 107 -4.51 -27.53 6.50
CA ASN A 107 -3.36 -27.94 5.69
C ASN A 107 -2.20 -26.94 5.70
N VAL A 108 -2.42 -25.74 6.24
CA VAL A 108 -1.36 -24.73 6.36
C VAL A 108 -0.40 -25.15 7.47
N PRO A 109 0.89 -25.30 7.18
CA PRO A 109 1.89 -25.64 8.19
C PRO A 109 1.92 -24.64 9.36
N ALA A 110 2.23 -25.16 10.55
CA ALA A 110 2.31 -24.33 11.75
C ALA A 110 3.52 -23.35 11.73
N GLY A 111 4.53 -23.66 10.92
CA GLY A 111 5.73 -22.84 10.86
C GLY A 111 6.35 -22.79 9.48
N VAL A 112 7.25 -21.83 9.28
CA VAL A 112 7.97 -21.60 8.03
C VAL A 112 9.43 -21.25 8.33
N ILE A 113 10.35 -21.83 7.57
CA ILE A 113 11.75 -21.40 7.59
C ILE A 113 11.86 -20.18 6.68
N THR A 114 12.34 -19.08 7.21
CA THR A 114 12.45 -17.82 6.47
C THR A 114 13.78 -17.12 6.73
N MET A 115 14.27 -16.43 5.71
CA MET A 115 15.39 -15.54 5.81
C MET A 115 15.04 -14.36 6.73
N GLY A 116 15.94 -13.98 7.61
CA GLY A 116 15.73 -12.88 8.53
C GLY A 116 16.06 -11.51 7.95
N ILE A 117 15.63 -10.46 8.63
CA ILE A 117 15.86 -9.06 8.23
C ILE A 117 17.36 -8.77 8.08
N ALA A 118 18.21 -9.26 9.02
CA ALA A 118 19.65 -9.06 8.98
C ALA A 118 20.29 -9.54 7.66
N THR A 119 19.81 -10.65 7.13
CA THR A 119 20.32 -11.25 5.90
C THR A 119 19.81 -10.51 4.68
N MET A 120 18.51 -10.16 4.66
CA MET A 120 17.91 -9.35 3.60
C MET A 120 18.61 -7.98 3.45
N MET A 121 18.86 -7.31 4.56
CA MET A 121 19.50 -5.98 4.58
C MET A 121 20.96 -5.97 4.12
N LYS A 122 21.59 -7.14 3.99
CA LYS A 122 22.93 -7.29 3.42
C LYS A 122 22.96 -7.51 1.92
N ALA A 123 21.79 -7.71 1.30
CA ALA A 123 21.72 -7.85 -0.15
C ALA A 123 22.20 -6.57 -0.85
N ARG A 124 22.81 -6.70 -2.03
CA ARG A 124 23.24 -5.53 -2.81
C ARG A 124 22.06 -4.74 -3.37
N ASN A 125 21.01 -5.45 -3.76
CA ASN A 125 19.79 -4.88 -4.30
C ASN A 125 18.57 -5.54 -3.65
N VAL A 126 17.62 -4.72 -3.18
CA VAL A 126 16.34 -5.18 -2.66
C VAL A 126 15.22 -4.61 -3.50
N ILE A 127 14.32 -5.45 -3.96
CA ILE A 127 13.13 -5.04 -4.72
C ILE A 127 11.89 -5.54 -3.97
N LEU A 128 11.13 -4.61 -3.42
CA LEU A 128 9.82 -4.89 -2.83
C LEU A 128 8.74 -4.66 -3.88
N MET A 129 7.87 -5.65 -4.07
CA MET A 129 6.80 -5.58 -5.05
C MET A 129 5.44 -5.73 -4.36
N ALA A 130 4.47 -4.87 -4.73
CA ALA A 130 3.10 -4.97 -4.22
C ALA A 130 2.08 -4.43 -5.22
N TRP A 131 0.94 -5.08 -5.31
CA TRP A 131 -0.16 -4.75 -6.21
C TRP A 131 -1.48 -4.73 -5.47
N GLY A 132 -2.39 -3.85 -5.92
CA GLY A 132 -3.75 -3.75 -5.43
C GLY A 132 -3.95 -2.77 -4.27
N GLU A 133 -5.16 -2.26 -4.16
CA GLU A 133 -5.55 -1.23 -3.18
C GLU A 133 -5.40 -1.71 -1.72
N ASP A 134 -5.58 -3.01 -1.47
CA ASP A 134 -5.40 -3.63 -0.16
C ASP A 134 -3.97 -3.47 0.40
N LYS A 135 -2.99 -3.14 -0.46
CA LYS A 135 -1.61 -2.86 -0.08
C LYS A 135 -1.31 -1.37 0.17
N ALA A 136 -2.21 -0.45 -0.19
CA ALA A 136 -1.93 0.99 -0.15
C ALA A 136 -1.47 1.46 1.24
N LYS A 137 -2.20 1.10 2.30
CA LYS A 137 -1.85 1.48 3.68
C LYS A 137 -0.52 0.95 4.15
N ILE A 138 -0.20 -0.30 3.76
CA ILE A 138 1.06 -0.88 4.18
C ILE A 138 2.24 -0.36 3.39
N ILE A 139 2.07 -0.07 2.10
CA ILE A 139 3.09 0.59 1.29
C ILE A 139 3.39 2.00 1.82
N ALA A 140 2.38 2.80 2.17
CA ALA A 140 2.60 4.10 2.79
C ALA A 140 3.38 3.98 4.12
N LYS A 141 3.01 3.04 5.01
CA LYS A 141 3.77 2.78 6.24
C LYS A 141 5.19 2.28 5.98
N THR A 142 5.40 1.48 4.94
CA THR A 142 6.70 0.93 4.57
C THR A 142 7.65 2.02 4.05
N VAL A 143 7.15 2.93 3.21
CA VAL A 143 7.97 3.91 2.47
C VAL A 143 8.10 5.24 3.22
N GLU A 144 7.02 5.71 3.84
CA GLU A 144 6.93 7.04 4.45
C GLU A 144 6.75 6.99 5.98
N GLY A 145 6.40 5.83 6.53
CA GLY A 145 6.17 5.67 7.97
C GLY A 145 7.46 5.64 8.78
N LYS A 146 7.31 5.69 10.11
CA LYS A 146 8.44 5.55 11.04
C LYS A 146 9.05 4.14 10.93
N VAL A 147 10.38 4.08 10.81
CA VAL A 147 11.12 2.82 10.84
C VAL A 147 11.00 2.18 12.22
N SER A 148 10.44 0.97 12.29
CA SER A 148 10.23 0.25 13.55
C SER A 148 9.99 -1.25 13.34
N ASP A 149 10.14 -2.03 14.41
CA ASP A 149 9.81 -3.45 14.47
C ASP A 149 8.30 -3.75 14.45
N ALA A 150 7.47 -2.74 14.69
CA ALA A 150 6.03 -2.83 14.48
C ALA A 150 5.66 -2.87 12.98
N VAL A 151 6.55 -2.38 12.13
CA VAL A 151 6.41 -2.40 10.66
C VAL A 151 7.71 -2.91 10.05
N PRO A 152 8.00 -4.22 10.07
CA PRO A 152 9.29 -4.77 9.64
C PRO A 152 9.68 -4.38 8.21
N SER A 153 8.72 -4.20 7.31
CA SER A 153 8.98 -3.70 5.96
C SER A 153 9.58 -2.28 5.93
N SER A 154 9.37 -1.48 6.99
CA SER A 154 9.92 -0.11 7.08
C SER A 154 11.45 -0.08 7.21
N TYR A 155 12.08 -1.17 7.64
CA TYR A 155 13.54 -1.27 7.66
C TYR A 155 14.19 -1.07 6.30
N LEU A 156 13.46 -1.34 5.20
CA LEU A 156 13.94 -1.11 3.84
C LEU A 156 14.27 0.36 3.56
N GLN A 157 13.71 1.31 4.31
CA GLN A 157 14.08 2.73 4.21
C GLN A 157 15.57 2.99 4.54
N ASN A 158 16.17 2.13 5.36
CA ASN A 158 17.59 2.23 5.74
C ASN A 158 18.51 1.47 4.77
N HIS A 159 17.98 0.80 3.76
CA HIS A 159 18.78 0.07 2.79
C HIS A 159 19.27 1.00 1.67
N THR A 160 20.56 0.95 1.34
CA THR A 160 21.18 1.86 0.38
C THR A 160 20.67 1.70 -1.05
N ASN A 161 20.15 0.54 -1.41
CA ASN A 161 19.70 0.22 -2.75
C ASN A 161 18.39 -0.63 -2.72
N ALA A 162 17.39 -0.12 -2.00
CA ALA A 162 16.04 -0.68 -2.02
C ALA A 162 15.18 0.04 -3.06
N LYS A 163 14.39 -0.74 -3.79
CA LYS A 163 13.37 -0.23 -4.74
C LYS A 163 12.01 -0.81 -4.37
N VAL A 164 11.00 0.05 -4.43
CA VAL A 164 9.61 -0.36 -4.23
C VAL A 164 8.89 -0.23 -5.56
N VAL A 165 8.40 -1.34 -6.08
CA VAL A 165 7.68 -1.42 -7.36
C VAL A 165 6.21 -1.73 -7.05
N VAL A 166 5.34 -0.80 -7.39
CA VAL A 166 3.92 -0.86 -7.06
C VAL A 166 3.07 -0.40 -8.24
N ASP A 167 1.85 -0.90 -8.34
CA ASP A 167 0.84 -0.31 -9.22
C ASP A 167 0.24 0.96 -8.58
N LEU A 168 -0.57 1.69 -9.34
CA LEU A 168 -1.17 2.93 -8.87
C LEU A 168 -2.12 2.70 -7.68
N SER A 169 -2.79 1.56 -7.64
CA SER A 169 -3.71 1.19 -6.55
C SER A 169 -2.96 0.95 -5.24
N ALA A 170 -1.83 0.22 -5.28
CA ALA A 170 -0.98 0.01 -4.10
C ALA A 170 -0.23 1.28 -3.68
N ALA A 171 -0.02 2.24 -4.60
CA ALA A 171 0.61 3.52 -4.32
C ALA A 171 -0.36 4.59 -3.78
N TYR A 172 -1.67 4.31 -3.75
CA TYR A 172 -2.72 5.31 -3.56
C TYR A 172 -2.55 6.16 -2.30
N ASP A 173 -2.13 5.57 -1.19
CA ASP A 173 -1.95 6.27 0.10
C ASP A 173 -0.58 6.96 0.23
N LEU A 174 0.35 6.81 -0.74
CA LEU A 174 1.60 7.56 -0.74
C LEU A 174 1.35 9.06 -0.88
N THR A 175 2.05 9.89 -0.11
CA THR A 175 1.88 11.34 -0.09
C THR A 175 2.00 11.95 -1.49
N ARG A 176 2.95 11.47 -2.31
CA ARG A 176 3.09 11.95 -3.70
C ARG A 176 1.88 11.64 -4.60
N ILE A 177 1.04 10.68 -4.24
CA ILE A 177 -0.18 10.31 -4.98
C ILE A 177 -1.42 10.95 -4.34
N SER A 178 -1.55 10.81 -3.02
CA SER A 178 -2.72 11.30 -2.27
C SER A 178 -2.70 12.82 -2.07
N HIS A 179 -1.54 13.41 -1.79
CA HIS A 179 -1.34 14.83 -1.46
C HIS A 179 -0.08 15.38 -2.14
N PRO A 180 0.02 15.34 -3.49
CA PRO A 180 1.24 15.67 -4.21
C PRO A 180 1.77 17.06 -3.93
N TRP A 181 0.90 18.04 -3.63
CA TRP A 181 1.28 19.41 -3.29
C TRP A 181 2.16 19.55 -2.04
N LEU A 182 2.25 18.51 -1.20
CA LEU A 182 3.12 18.50 -0.02
C LEU A 182 4.57 18.13 -0.34
N VAL A 183 4.83 17.50 -1.48
CA VAL A 183 6.14 16.88 -1.78
C VAL A 183 6.68 17.18 -3.18
N THR A 184 5.88 17.79 -4.05
CA THR A 184 6.27 18.10 -5.44
C THR A 184 5.49 19.30 -5.97
N ASN A 185 6.03 19.96 -7.00
CA ASN A 185 5.30 20.96 -7.76
C ASN A 185 4.13 20.28 -8.49
N CYS A 186 3.00 20.93 -8.52
CA CYS A 186 1.77 20.42 -9.11
C CYS A 186 1.27 21.27 -10.26
N GLU A 187 0.73 20.63 -11.29
CA GLU A 187 -0.14 21.28 -12.24
C GLU A 187 -1.57 21.30 -11.68
N TRP A 188 -2.04 22.51 -11.33
CA TRP A 188 -3.31 22.70 -10.64
C TRP A 188 -4.50 22.68 -11.60
N ASP A 189 -5.13 21.52 -11.74
CA ASP A 189 -6.44 21.38 -12.37
C ASP A 189 -7.58 21.49 -11.35
N ASN A 190 -8.83 21.60 -11.81
CA ASN A 190 -10.00 21.71 -10.94
C ASN A 190 -10.15 20.49 -10.00
N LYS A 191 -9.77 19.31 -10.44
CA LYS A 191 -9.87 18.08 -9.66
C LYS A 191 -8.86 18.08 -8.51
N LEU A 192 -7.63 18.51 -8.79
CA LEU A 192 -6.57 18.58 -7.79
C LEU A 192 -6.84 19.68 -6.77
N ILE A 193 -7.30 20.86 -7.22
CA ILE A 193 -7.70 21.97 -6.35
C ILE A 193 -8.80 21.50 -5.40
N ARG A 194 -9.87 20.90 -5.91
CA ARG A 194 -10.96 20.38 -5.09
C ARG A 194 -10.46 19.38 -4.05
N ARG A 195 -9.62 18.42 -4.46
CA ARG A 195 -9.03 17.43 -3.54
C ARG A 195 -8.20 18.09 -2.44
N ALA A 196 -7.36 19.06 -2.78
CA ALA A 196 -6.54 19.79 -1.82
C ALA A 196 -7.39 20.59 -0.82
N ILE A 197 -8.46 21.24 -1.27
CA ILE A 197 -9.32 22.03 -0.39
C ILE A 197 -10.16 21.13 0.54
N VAL A 198 -10.68 20.03 0.04
CA VAL A 198 -11.38 19.04 0.89
C VAL A 198 -10.44 18.48 1.96
N TRP A 199 -9.21 18.14 1.57
CA TRP A 199 -8.18 17.71 2.52
C TRP A 199 -7.88 18.79 3.57
N LEU A 200 -7.73 20.06 3.15
CA LEU A 200 -7.48 21.17 4.08
C LEU A 200 -8.65 21.37 5.08
N CYS A 201 -9.88 21.19 4.62
CA CYS A 201 -11.07 21.22 5.49
C CYS A 201 -11.00 20.13 6.55
N GLN A 202 -10.66 18.90 6.16
CA GLN A 202 -10.54 17.76 7.06
C GLN A 202 -9.41 17.98 8.08
N LEU A 203 -8.26 18.49 7.62
CA LEU A 203 -7.10 18.75 8.45
C LEU A 203 -7.37 19.84 9.50
N THR A 204 -8.04 20.92 9.09
CA THR A 204 -8.29 22.10 9.96
C THR A 204 -9.61 22.02 10.73
N GLY A 205 -10.49 21.07 10.38
CA GLY A 205 -11.85 20.99 10.92
C GLY A 205 -12.75 22.16 10.53
N LYS A 206 -12.40 22.91 9.47
CA LYS A 206 -13.16 24.09 9.02
C LYS A 206 -13.94 23.79 7.75
N PRO A 207 -15.17 24.31 7.60
CA PRO A 207 -15.87 24.25 6.32
C PRO A 207 -15.19 25.12 5.27
N ILE A 208 -15.36 24.78 3.98
CA ILE A 208 -14.68 25.41 2.83
C ILE A 208 -14.71 26.95 2.92
N LEU A 209 -15.87 27.53 3.12
CA LEU A 209 -16.04 29.01 3.14
C LEU A 209 -15.42 29.71 4.37
N LYS A 210 -14.91 28.95 5.34
CA LYS A 210 -14.24 29.48 6.54
C LYS A 210 -12.71 29.30 6.51
N LEU A 211 -12.16 28.69 5.46
CA LEU A 211 -10.72 28.61 5.28
C LEU A 211 -10.14 30.01 5.00
N THR A 212 -9.00 30.31 5.61
CA THR A 212 -8.31 31.59 5.54
C THR A 212 -6.98 31.48 4.78
N ASN A 213 -6.39 32.60 4.37
CA ASN A 213 -5.06 32.62 3.77
C ASN A 213 -4.01 31.93 4.66
N LYS A 214 -4.16 32.08 5.99
CA LYS A 214 -3.28 31.43 6.97
C LYS A 214 -3.36 29.90 6.88
N ASP A 215 -4.58 29.35 6.79
CA ASP A 215 -4.78 27.91 6.66
C ASP A 215 -4.08 27.34 5.43
N TYR A 216 -4.15 28.04 4.30
CA TYR A 216 -3.46 27.66 3.07
C TYR A 216 -1.94 27.71 3.22
N SER A 217 -1.41 28.84 3.72
CA SER A 217 0.04 29.08 3.81
C SER A 217 0.71 28.11 4.80
N GLU A 218 0.07 27.82 5.93
CA GLU A 218 0.62 26.92 6.95
C GLU A 218 0.57 25.44 6.54
N ASN A 219 -0.25 25.09 5.53
CA ASN A 219 -0.46 23.71 5.12
C ASN A 219 -0.01 23.43 3.66
N GLY A 220 0.96 24.18 3.16
CA GLY A 220 1.61 23.90 1.87
C GLY A 220 0.80 24.25 0.63
N LEU A 221 -0.29 25.01 0.77
CA LEU A 221 -1.16 25.44 -0.35
C LEU A 221 -0.97 26.92 -0.73
N GLY A 222 0.14 27.53 -0.35
CA GLY A 222 0.44 28.93 -0.66
C GLY A 222 0.49 29.23 -2.16
N GLU A 223 0.84 28.27 -3.00
CA GLU A 223 0.84 28.38 -4.45
C GLU A 223 -0.56 28.68 -5.01
N LEU A 224 -1.61 28.08 -4.43
CA LEU A 224 -2.99 28.41 -4.82
C LEU A 224 -3.37 29.87 -4.55
N LEU A 225 -2.84 30.45 -3.46
CA LEU A 225 -3.03 31.87 -3.20
C LEU A 225 -2.32 32.75 -4.22
N ALA A 226 -1.12 32.35 -4.64
CA ALA A 226 -0.37 33.05 -5.67
C ALA A 226 -1.08 33.01 -7.04
N LEU A 227 -1.68 31.86 -7.38
CA LEU A 227 -2.37 31.65 -8.66
C LEU A 227 -3.76 32.29 -8.72
N TYR A 228 -4.52 32.24 -7.63
CA TYR A 228 -5.95 32.62 -7.62
C TYR A 228 -6.26 33.82 -6.71
N GLY A 229 -5.27 34.39 -6.04
CA GLY A 229 -5.38 35.55 -5.16
C GLY A 229 -5.64 35.14 -3.70
N SER A 230 -6.84 35.36 -3.18
CA SER A 230 -7.15 35.05 -1.77
C SER A 230 -7.78 33.68 -1.58
N ALA A 231 -7.70 33.15 -0.36
CA ALA A 231 -8.43 31.95 0.04
C ALA A 231 -9.93 32.06 -0.26
N TYR A 232 -10.51 33.25 -0.12
CA TYR A 232 -11.90 33.51 -0.45
C TYR A 232 -12.23 33.15 -1.91
N ASN A 233 -11.40 33.54 -2.86
CA ASN A 233 -11.61 33.25 -4.28
C ASN A 233 -11.56 31.74 -4.56
N VAL A 234 -10.59 31.04 -3.99
CA VAL A 234 -10.47 29.58 -4.15
C VAL A 234 -11.65 28.85 -3.47
N ASN A 235 -12.00 29.30 -2.27
CA ASN A 235 -13.12 28.73 -1.51
C ASN A 235 -14.44 28.82 -2.27
N ILE A 236 -14.78 29.99 -2.79
CA ILE A 236 -16.02 30.22 -3.56
C ILE A 236 -16.01 29.35 -4.83
N ARG A 237 -14.90 29.29 -5.55
CA ARG A 237 -14.78 28.47 -6.75
C ARG A 237 -15.04 27.00 -6.45
N VAL A 238 -14.36 26.43 -5.44
CA VAL A 238 -14.52 25.01 -5.07
C VAL A 238 -15.89 24.74 -4.49
N PHE A 239 -16.44 25.63 -3.67
CA PHE A 239 -17.77 25.48 -3.12
C PHE A 239 -18.84 25.42 -4.22
N ASN A 240 -18.80 26.33 -5.20
CA ASN A 240 -19.72 26.34 -6.32
C ASN A 240 -19.58 25.07 -7.18
N ASP A 241 -18.34 24.65 -7.48
CA ASP A 241 -18.07 23.41 -8.23
C ASP A 241 -18.70 22.19 -7.54
N ILE A 242 -18.51 22.04 -6.23
CA ILE A 242 -19.11 20.93 -5.46
C ILE A 242 -20.64 21.06 -5.41
N GLN A 243 -21.16 22.26 -5.17
CA GLN A 243 -22.60 22.50 -5.10
C GLN A 243 -23.27 22.11 -6.43
N HIS A 244 -22.72 22.53 -7.56
CA HIS A 244 -23.28 22.18 -8.88
C HIS A 244 -23.19 20.67 -9.16
N THR A 245 -22.17 20.01 -8.65
CA THR A 245 -22.00 18.56 -8.80
C THR A 245 -23.06 17.79 -8.02
N ILE A 246 -23.41 18.23 -6.81
CA ILE A 246 -24.37 17.55 -5.93
C ILE A 246 -25.80 17.91 -6.26
N THR A 247 -26.12 19.21 -6.30
CA THR A 247 -27.51 19.68 -6.39
C THR A 247 -28.00 19.82 -7.81
N GLY A 248 -27.14 20.04 -8.78
CA GLY A 248 -27.48 20.18 -10.20
C GLY A 248 -28.17 21.48 -10.56
N TRP A 249 -28.40 22.40 -9.65
CA TRP A 249 -28.88 23.73 -9.97
C TRP A 249 -28.13 24.83 -9.23
N PRO A 250 -27.89 25.97 -9.90
CA PRO A 250 -27.28 27.15 -9.31
C PRO A 250 -28.17 27.70 -8.20
N GLY A 251 -27.60 28.10 -7.07
CA GLY A 251 -28.35 28.73 -5.99
C GLY A 251 -29.11 27.80 -5.03
N GLY A 252 -29.17 26.50 -5.29
CA GLY A 252 -29.64 25.49 -4.36
C GLY A 252 -31.13 25.52 -4.00
N LYS A 253 -31.95 26.33 -4.68
CA LYS A 253 -33.42 26.38 -4.49
C LYS A 253 -34.17 25.97 -5.76
N PRO A 254 -35.10 25.01 -5.70
CA PRO A 254 -35.82 24.53 -6.89
C PRO A 254 -36.55 25.58 -7.64
N ASN A 255 -37.03 26.61 -7.20
CA ASN A 255 -37.81 27.64 -7.89
C ASN A 255 -37.14 29.05 -7.82
N ALA A 256 -35.84 29.12 -7.64
CA ALA A 256 -35.13 30.39 -7.67
C ALA A 256 -35.15 30.98 -9.09
N ASP A 257 -35.39 32.27 -9.21
CA ASP A 257 -35.20 33.00 -10.45
C ASP A 257 -33.70 33.22 -10.70
N ASP A 258 -33.14 32.38 -11.56
CA ASP A 258 -31.75 32.42 -11.96
C ASP A 258 -31.58 32.72 -13.45
N SER A 259 -32.57 33.38 -14.06
CA SER A 259 -32.62 33.67 -15.51
C SER A 259 -31.35 34.35 -16.03
N ASN A 260 -30.62 35.05 -15.17
CA ASN A 260 -29.39 35.76 -15.52
C ASN A 260 -28.11 34.93 -15.25
N ARG A 261 -28.19 33.64 -14.89
CA ARG A 261 -27.04 32.79 -14.64
C ARG A 261 -26.79 31.83 -15.79
N PRO A 262 -25.63 31.92 -16.49
CA PRO A 262 -25.35 31.10 -17.68
C PRO A 262 -25.31 29.59 -17.38
N GLU A 263 -24.97 29.20 -16.16
CA GLU A 263 -24.81 27.78 -15.76
C GLU A 263 -26.16 27.06 -15.64
N ARG A 264 -27.25 27.78 -15.67
CA ARG A 264 -28.59 27.21 -15.57
C ARG A 264 -29.11 26.54 -16.85
N ALA A 265 -28.49 26.86 -17.98
CA ALA A 265 -29.02 26.54 -19.30
C ALA A 265 -28.98 25.04 -19.64
N THR A 266 -28.28 24.20 -18.92
CA THR A 266 -28.14 22.76 -19.23
C THR A 266 -28.42 21.89 -18.03
N PRO A 267 -29.57 21.13 -18.03
CA PRO A 267 -29.77 20.07 -17.04
C PRO A 267 -28.61 19.08 -17.07
N TYR A 268 -27.93 18.90 -15.97
CA TYR A 268 -26.87 17.91 -15.86
C TYR A 268 -27.48 16.53 -15.54
N PRO A 269 -27.45 15.56 -16.47
CA PRO A 269 -27.97 14.23 -16.20
C PRO A 269 -27.05 13.52 -15.20
N LYS A 270 -27.59 13.18 -14.03
CA LYS A 270 -26.89 12.49 -12.97
C LYS A 270 -27.15 11.01 -13.01
N LYS A 271 -26.09 10.22 -12.87
CA LYS A 271 -26.22 8.79 -12.57
C LYS A 271 -25.98 8.64 -11.07
N VAL A 272 -26.99 8.15 -10.36
CA VAL A 272 -26.95 7.95 -8.91
C VAL A 272 -27.02 6.46 -8.64
N ILE A 273 -26.14 5.96 -7.78
CA ILE A 273 -26.22 4.62 -7.20
C ILE A 273 -26.68 4.81 -5.77
N ILE A 274 -27.81 4.20 -5.43
CA ILE A 274 -28.36 4.19 -4.08
C ILE A 274 -28.10 2.83 -3.49
N PHE A 275 -27.40 2.79 -2.36
CA PHE A 275 -27.20 1.60 -1.56
C PHE A 275 -28.27 1.59 -0.46
N SER A 276 -29.30 0.79 -0.66
CA SER A 276 -30.39 0.64 0.31
C SER A 276 -30.14 -0.58 1.18
N PRO A 277 -29.89 -0.43 2.49
CA PRO A 277 -29.68 -1.58 3.38
C PRO A 277 -30.98 -2.35 3.65
N HIS A 278 -32.14 -1.73 3.42
CA HIS A 278 -33.45 -2.35 3.56
C HIS A 278 -34.30 -2.14 2.30
N PRO A 279 -35.24 -3.03 1.99
CA PRO A 279 -36.02 -2.98 0.75
C PRO A 279 -36.93 -1.74 0.55
N ASP A 280 -37.14 -0.94 1.58
CA ASP A 280 -37.98 0.24 1.61
C ASP A 280 -37.22 1.58 1.68
N ASP A 281 -35.92 1.54 1.89
CA ASP A 281 -35.09 2.75 2.05
C ASP A 281 -35.01 3.58 0.75
N ASP A 282 -35.13 2.96 -0.42
CA ASP A 282 -35.09 3.61 -1.72
C ASP A 282 -36.43 4.32 -2.07
N VAL A 283 -37.51 3.99 -1.36
CA VAL A 283 -38.84 4.60 -1.55
C VAL A 283 -39.02 5.88 -0.74
N ILE A 284 -38.22 6.05 0.34
CA ILE A 284 -38.34 7.15 1.31
C ILE A 284 -37.33 8.28 1.04
N SER A 285 -36.36 8.05 0.17
CA SER A 285 -35.21 8.97 -0.11
C SER A 285 -35.59 10.06 -1.09
#